data_279ce79ae94ef59fc1d57d60bcac2d6e
#
_entry.id   279ce79ae94ef59fc1d57d60bcac2d6e
#
_cell.length_a   1.000
_cell.length_b   1.000
_cell.length_c   1.000
_cell.angle_alpha   90.00
_cell.angle_beta   90.00
_cell.angle_gamma   90.00
#
_symmetry.space_group_name_H-M   'P 1'
#
loop_
_entity.id
_entity.type
_entity.pdbx_description
1 polymer ?
#
loop_
_entity_poly.entity_id
_entity_poly.type
_entity_poly.pdbx_seq_one_letter_code
_entity_poly.pdbx_strand_id
1 'polypeptide(L)'
;MAKEITIKELTEAELIDWFYKASGTKQYVDFYVSELRKQQQPMLEINCGTGEILRRLNAEGVSCDGMDCAAEQIKICGDEISRLEYDSTLYCVDYNNFTLPKLYKTIFIPQSMLCMITDVEMATKFLTNVYNLLENGGTLLFDIYIPWKDITDYHSNKWSSGDAIENPETGEIFVYSYCCDLDLSQQIKTTNSKYELYKDGKLVSVHFDSSQSRWYNDNEMKIILENIGFSSVSFSKILKTSDLDYSTLFTATKLI
;
A
#
# COMPACT_ATOMS: atom_id res chain seq x y z
N MET A 1 42.17 0.70 19.00
CA MET A 1 41.81 0.01 17.77
C MET A 1 40.36 0.40 17.48
N ALA A 2 40.11 1.19 16.45
CA ALA A 2 38.74 1.52 16.01
C ALA A 2 38.10 0.24 15.48
N LYS A 3 36.98 -0.17 16.06
CA LYS A 3 36.12 -1.22 15.47
C LYS A 3 35.58 -0.67 14.13
N GLU A 4 35.95 -1.32 13.07
CA GLU A 4 35.34 -1.09 11.76
C GLU A 4 33.83 -1.42 11.88
N ILE A 5 32.99 -0.40 11.82
CA ILE A 5 31.54 -0.60 11.82
C ILE A 5 31.18 -0.97 10.38
N THR A 6 30.95 -2.26 10.14
CA THR A 6 30.40 -2.72 8.89
C THR A 6 28.95 -2.24 8.83
N ILE A 7 28.68 -1.22 8.02
CA ILE A 7 27.33 -0.73 7.75
C ILE A 7 26.67 -1.82 6.89
N LYS A 8 25.69 -2.54 7.44
CA LYS A 8 24.80 -3.37 6.64
C LYS A 8 23.85 -2.40 5.94
N GLU A 9 23.99 -2.25 4.63
CA GLU A 9 22.95 -1.59 3.83
C GLU A 9 21.67 -2.41 3.97
N LEU A 10 20.62 -1.80 4.50
CA LEU A 10 19.29 -2.39 4.50
C LEU A 10 18.79 -2.36 3.05
N THR A 11 18.18 -3.45 2.62
CA THR A 11 17.47 -3.47 1.35
C THR A 11 16.24 -2.57 1.45
N GLU A 12 15.70 -2.15 0.31
CA GLU A 12 14.46 -1.37 0.27
C GLU A 12 13.31 -2.09 1.01
N ALA A 13 13.19 -3.41 0.82
CA ALA A 13 12.17 -4.22 1.48
C ALA A 13 12.36 -4.27 3.01
N GLU A 14 13.60 -4.37 3.51
CA GLU A 14 13.91 -4.31 4.94
C GLU A 14 13.62 -2.93 5.52
N LEU A 15 13.90 -1.84 4.78
CA LEU A 15 13.56 -0.46 5.18
C LEU A 15 12.05 -0.24 5.25
N ILE A 16 11.31 -0.73 4.26
CA ILE A 16 9.85 -0.65 4.23
C ILE A 16 9.24 -1.44 5.39
N ASP A 17 9.69 -2.67 5.63
CA ASP A 17 9.21 -3.50 6.75
C ASP A 17 9.51 -2.84 8.11
N TRP A 18 10.72 -2.28 8.25
CA TRP A 18 11.10 -1.52 9.44
C TRP A 18 10.20 -0.29 9.63
N PHE A 19 9.96 0.48 8.57
CA PHE A 19 9.09 1.65 8.59
C PHE A 19 7.67 1.29 9.02
N TYR A 20 7.09 0.23 8.47
CA TYR A 20 5.76 -0.24 8.86
C TYR A 20 5.69 -0.68 10.33
N LYS A 21 6.71 -1.33 10.84
CA LYS A 21 6.78 -1.74 12.25
C LYS A 21 6.92 -0.55 13.21
N ALA A 22 7.65 0.49 12.81
CA ALA A 22 7.95 1.64 13.64
C ALA A 22 6.99 2.81 13.51
N SER A 23 6.42 3.07 12.33
CA SER A 23 5.66 4.29 11.99
C SER A 23 4.23 4.33 12.52
N GLY A 24 3.76 3.31 13.25
CA GLY A 24 2.40 3.31 13.77
C GLY A 24 1.32 3.14 12.70
N THR A 25 1.62 2.46 11.58
CA THR A 25 0.61 2.02 10.59
C THR A 25 -0.47 1.14 11.19
N LYS A 26 -0.37 0.86 12.49
CA LYS A 26 -1.33 0.10 13.28
C LYS A 26 -2.77 0.57 13.04
N GLN A 27 -3.03 1.88 13.05
CA GLN A 27 -4.37 2.40 12.85
C GLN A 27 -4.92 2.06 11.45
N TYR A 28 -4.07 2.11 10.43
CA TYR A 28 -4.42 1.75 9.07
C TYR A 28 -4.70 0.25 8.94
N VAL A 29 -3.81 -0.58 9.48
CA VAL A 29 -3.97 -2.04 9.51
C VAL A 29 -5.23 -2.42 10.31
N ASP A 30 -5.43 -1.87 11.51
CA ASP A 30 -6.61 -2.12 12.34
C ASP A 30 -7.90 -1.72 11.63
N PHE A 31 -7.90 -0.62 10.88
CA PHE A 31 -9.02 -0.20 10.05
C PHE A 31 -9.34 -1.26 8.97
N TYR A 32 -8.35 -1.66 8.15
CA TYR A 32 -8.57 -2.66 7.11
C TYR A 32 -9.03 -4.00 7.68
N VAL A 33 -8.39 -4.49 8.73
CA VAL A 33 -8.79 -5.73 9.40
C VAL A 33 -10.23 -5.64 9.88
N SER A 34 -10.66 -4.50 10.45
CA SER A 34 -12.04 -4.31 10.92
C SER A 34 -13.08 -4.31 9.78
N GLU A 35 -12.73 -3.75 8.60
CA GLU A 35 -13.61 -3.77 7.44
C GLU A 35 -13.65 -5.16 6.78
N LEU A 36 -12.51 -5.83 6.69
CA LEU A 36 -12.39 -7.14 6.04
C LEU A 36 -13.06 -8.27 6.84
N ARG A 37 -13.13 -8.16 8.17
CA ARG A 37 -13.92 -9.10 9.00
C ARG A 37 -15.41 -9.19 8.61
N LYS A 38 -15.93 -8.15 7.98
CA LYS A 38 -17.34 -8.08 7.52
C LYS A 38 -17.54 -8.71 6.16
N GLN A 39 -16.45 -9.09 5.48
CA GLN A 39 -16.44 -9.55 4.10
C GLN A 39 -16.40 -11.08 4.00
N GLN A 40 -16.71 -11.60 2.83
CA GLN A 40 -16.76 -13.04 2.56
C GLN A 40 -15.40 -13.56 2.08
N GLN A 41 -15.10 -14.80 2.48
CA GLN A 41 -13.93 -15.55 2.01
C GLN A 41 -14.28 -16.41 0.78
N PRO A 42 -13.30 -16.80 -0.06
CA PRO A 42 -11.86 -16.52 0.08
C PRO A 42 -11.49 -15.07 -0.26
N MET A 43 -10.41 -14.57 0.37
CA MET A 43 -9.92 -13.20 0.18
C MET A 43 -8.57 -13.18 -0.53
N LEU A 44 -8.29 -12.08 -1.25
CA LEU A 44 -6.99 -11.78 -1.83
C LEU A 44 -6.57 -10.35 -1.46
N GLU A 45 -5.40 -10.22 -0.88
CA GLU A 45 -4.70 -8.94 -0.74
C GLU A 45 -3.81 -8.70 -1.96
N ILE A 46 -4.03 -7.62 -2.70
CA ILE A 46 -3.15 -7.16 -3.77
C ILE A 46 -2.23 -6.07 -3.20
N ASN A 47 -0.94 -6.15 -3.50
CA ASN A 47 0.11 -5.34 -2.89
C ASN A 47 0.28 -5.70 -1.40
N CYS A 48 0.39 -7.00 -1.14
CA CYS A 48 0.48 -7.49 0.24
C CYS A 48 1.82 -7.16 0.92
N GLY A 49 2.85 -6.80 0.16
CA GLY A 49 4.17 -6.47 0.69
C GLY A 49 4.72 -7.57 1.58
N THR A 50 5.17 -7.22 2.77
CA THR A 50 5.65 -8.18 3.79
C THR A 50 4.52 -8.86 4.59
N GLY A 51 3.24 -8.60 4.24
CA GLY A 51 2.07 -9.35 4.73
C GLY A 51 1.50 -8.86 6.07
N GLU A 52 1.54 -7.58 6.38
CA GLU A 52 1.08 -7.08 7.68
C GLU A 52 -0.43 -7.27 7.88
N ILE A 53 -1.27 -6.89 6.91
CA ILE A 53 -2.73 -7.08 7.00
C ILE A 53 -3.06 -8.57 6.89
N LEU A 54 -2.45 -9.26 5.95
CA LEU A 54 -2.65 -10.69 5.70
C LEU A 54 -2.38 -11.52 6.97
N ARG A 55 -1.26 -11.27 7.67
CA ARG A 55 -0.94 -11.97 8.93
C ARG A 55 -1.96 -11.70 10.04
N ARG A 56 -2.45 -10.45 10.13
CA ARG A 56 -3.47 -10.07 11.12
C ARG A 56 -4.80 -10.78 10.85
N LEU A 57 -5.22 -10.89 9.58
CA LEU A 57 -6.41 -11.63 9.19
C LEU A 57 -6.26 -13.12 9.51
N ASN A 58 -5.13 -13.73 9.16
CA ASN A 58 -4.88 -15.15 9.46
C ASN A 58 -4.84 -15.43 10.96
N ALA A 59 -4.27 -14.55 11.78
CA ALA A 59 -4.27 -14.67 13.23
C ALA A 59 -5.69 -14.70 13.84
N GLU A 60 -6.67 -14.18 13.10
CA GLU A 60 -8.08 -14.17 13.49
C GLU A 60 -8.90 -15.27 12.80
N GLY A 61 -8.24 -16.19 12.10
CA GLY A 61 -8.89 -17.30 11.39
C GLY A 61 -9.55 -16.91 10.08
N VAL A 62 -9.21 -15.74 9.51
CA VAL A 62 -9.68 -15.29 8.19
C VAL A 62 -8.65 -15.69 7.13
N SER A 63 -9.01 -16.66 6.26
CA SER A 63 -8.14 -17.10 5.16
C SER A 63 -7.98 -16.00 4.12
N CYS A 64 -6.73 -15.60 3.88
CA CYS A 64 -6.38 -14.55 2.93
C CYS A 64 -5.11 -14.95 2.16
N ASP A 65 -5.19 -14.96 0.83
CA ASP A 65 -4.03 -15.10 -0.05
C ASP A 65 -3.41 -13.71 -0.30
N GLY A 66 -2.13 -13.66 -0.70
CA GLY A 66 -1.41 -12.43 -0.98
C GLY A 66 -0.83 -12.38 -2.39
N MET A 67 -0.78 -11.19 -2.97
CA MET A 67 -0.16 -10.94 -4.27
C MET A 67 0.69 -9.67 -4.21
N ASP A 68 1.93 -9.74 -4.70
CA ASP A 68 2.83 -8.60 -4.84
C ASP A 68 3.77 -8.78 -6.04
N CYS A 69 4.31 -7.70 -6.59
CA CYS A 69 5.29 -7.76 -7.67
C CYS A 69 6.74 -7.82 -7.16
N ALA A 70 7.00 -7.44 -5.91
CA ALA A 70 8.32 -7.41 -5.30
C ALA A 70 8.68 -8.78 -4.70
N ALA A 71 9.52 -9.55 -5.40
CA ALA A 71 9.91 -10.90 -4.99
C ALA A 71 10.53 -10.94 -3.59
N GLU A 72 11.27 -9.91 -3.18
CA GLU A 72 11.88 -9.82 -1.87
C GLU A 72 10.85 -9.65 -0.76
N GLN A 73 9.82 -8.83 -0.99
CA GLN A 73 8.70 -8.65 -0.05
C GLN A 73 7.89 -9.94 0.09
N ILE A 74 7.57 -10.60 -1.03
CA ILE A 74 6.89 -11.91 -1.04
C ILE A 74 7.71 -12.96 -0.28
N LYS A 75 9.04 -12.94 -0.39
CA LYS A 75 9.90 -13.83 0.38
C LYS A 75 9.79 -13.58 1.88
N ILE A 76 9.88 -12.32 2.32
CA ILE A 76 9.74 -11.95 3.75
C ILE A 76 8.34 -12.37 4.26
N CYS A 77 7.29 -12.09 3.49
CA CYS A 77 5.94 -12.50 3.81
C CYS A 77 5.82 -14.03 3.96
N GLY A 78 6.39 -14.80 3.01
CA GLY A 78 6.37 -16.26 3.00
C GLY A 78 7.12 -16.88 4.19
N ASP A 79 8.26 -16.31 4.57
CA ASP A 79 9.02 -16.73 5.75
C ASP A 79 8.16 -16.55 7.04
N GLU A 80 7.47 -15.43 7.17
CA GLU A 80 6.57 -15.15 8.31
C GLU A 80 5.32 -16.04 8.31
N ILE A 81 4.66 -16.25 7.15
CA ILE A 81 3.53 -17.15 6.98
C ILE A 81 3.90 -18.57 7.40
N SER A 82 5.05 -19.05 6.93
CA SER A 82 5.56 -20.40 7.26
C SER A 82 5.88 -20.53 8.74
N ARG A 83 6.50 -19.51 9.35
CA ARG A 83 6.83 -19.49 10.77
C ARG A 83 5.58 -19.53 11.67
N LEU A 84 4.48 -18.94 11.21
CA LEU A 84 3.21 -18.85 11.94
C LEU A 84 2.24 -19.98 11.57
N GLU A 85 2.64 -20.87 10.66
CA GLU A 85 1.83 -22.01 10.18
C GLU A 85 0.46 -21.59 9.59
N TYR A 86 0.41 -20.43 8.91
CA TYR A 86 -0.79 -19.95 8.24
C TYR A 86 -0.98 -20.59 6.86
N ASP A 87 -2.23 -20.87 6.50
CA ASP A 87 -2.60 -21.41 5.19
C ASP A 87 -2.95 -20.26 4.23
N SER A 88 -1.92 -19.66 3.64
CA SER A 88 -2.06 -18.59 2.66
C SER A 88 -1.19 -18.88 1.45
N THR A 89 -1.76 -18.69 0.26
CA THR A 89 -1.00 -18.76 -1.00
C THR A 89 -0.47 -17.37 -1.35
N LEU A 90 0.83 -17.30 -1.67
CA LEU A 90 1.46 -16.03 -2.09
C LEU A 90 1.80 -16.11 -3.58
N TYR A 91 1.49 -15.02 -4.30
CA TYR A 91 1.75 -14.88 -5.73
C TYR A 91 2.70 -13.71 -5.97
N CYS A 92 3.87 -13.98 -6.60
CA CYS A 92 4.77 -12.95 -7.08
C CYS A 92 4.49 -12.72 -8.57
N VAL A 93 3.79 -11.64 -8.92
CA VAL A 93 3.30 -11.41 -10.28
C VAL A 93 3.38 -9.94 -10.68
N ASP A 94 3.55 -9.69 -11.98
CA ASP A 94 3.49 -8.35 -12.55
C ASP A 94 2.02 -7.86 -12.63
N TYR A 95 1.75 -6.68 -12.07
CA TYR A 95 0.42 -6.08 -12.09
C TYR A 95 -0.09 -5.73 -13.49
N ASN A 96 0.79 -5.61 -14.48
CA ASN A 96 0.38 -5.31 -15.86
C ASN A 96 -0.30 -6.48 -16.56
N ASN A 97 0.00 -7.72 -16.15
CA ASN A 97 -0.57 -8.91 -16.77
C ASN A 97 -0.50 -10.11 -15.81
N PHE A 98 -1.59 -10.36 -15.11
CA PHE A 98 -1.69 -11.48 -14.19
C PHE A 98 -2.99 -12.25 -14.36
N THR A 99 -2.89 -13.55 -14.11
CA THR A 99 -4.02 -14.47 -13.95
C THR A 99 -3.70 -15.36 -12.76
N LEU A 100 -4.71 -15.64 -11.92
CA LEU A 100 -4.54 -16.54 -10.78
C LEU A 100 -5.44 -17.77 -10.98
N PRO A 101 -5.08 -18.91 -10.40
CA PRO A 101 -5.81 -20.17 -10.59
C PRO A 101 -7.13 -20.23 -9.80
N LYS A 102 -7.43 -19.22 -8.99
CA LYS A 102 -8.55 -19.19 -8.03
C LYS A 102 -9.32 -17.89 -8.18
N LEU A 103 -10.63 -17.94 -7.99
CA LEU A 103 -11.48 -16.76 -7.85
C LEU A 103 -11.70 -16.43 -6.37
N TYR A 104 -12.06 -15.18 -6.08
CA TYR A 104 -12.18 -14.65 -4.73
C TYR A 104 -13.54 -14.00 -4.49
N LYS A 105 -14.05 -14.14 -3.28
CA LYS A 105 -15.25 -13.41 -2.82
C LYS A 105 -14.94 -11.98 -2.47
N THR A 106 -13.73 -11.74 -1.95
CA THR A 106 -13.28 -10.39 -1.62
C THR A 106 -11.86 -10.20 -2.14
N ILE A 107 -11.65 -9.11 -2.87
CA ILE A 107 -10.32 -8.63 -3.23
C ILE A 107 -10.15 -7.24 -2.61
N PHE A 108 -9.00 -7.00 -1.99
CA PHE A 108 -8.71 -5.67 -1.46
C PHE A 108 -7.31 -5.20 -1.85
N ILE A 109 -7.20 -3.88 -2.06
CA ILE A 109 -5.99 -3.22 -2.54
C ILE A 109 -5.71 -2.06 -1.60
N PRO A 110 -4.89 -2.27 -0.55
CA PRO A 110 -4.62 -1.25 0.46
C PRO A 110 -3.56 -0.24 0.00
N GLN A 111 -3.34 0.77 0.86
CA GLN A 111 -2.24 1.74 0.78
C GLN A 111 -2.23 2.58 -0.50
N SER A 112 -3.41 2.88 -1.04
CA SER A 112 -3.55 3.67 -2.26
C SER A 112 -2.68 3.15 -3.42
N MET A 113 -2.40 1.83 -3.45
CA MET A 113 -1.54 1.20 -4.45
C MET A 113 -1.99 1.54 -5.88
N LEU A 114 -3.29 1.64 -6.12
CA LEU A 114 -3.83 1.99 -7.43
C LEU A 114 -3.29 3.34 -7.94
N CYS A 115 -3.00 4.27 -7.04
CA CYS A 115 -2.41 5.56 -7.38
C CYS A 115 -0.99 5.46 -7.96
N MET A 116 -0.28 4.34 -7.75
CA MET A 116 1.04 4.10 -8.34
C MET A 116 0.96 3.75 -9.84
N ILE A 117 -0.22 3.40 -10.34
CA ILE A 117 -0.47 3.19 -11.77
C ILE A 117 -0.89 4.54 -12.37
N THR A 118 0.10 5.25 -12.91
CA THR A 118 -0.09 6.64 -13.38
C THR A 118 -0.85 6.76 -14.70
N ASP A 119 -0.84 5.71 -15.53
CA ASP A 119 -1.56 5.63 -16.79
C ASP A 119 -2.99 5.09 -16.57
N VAL A 120 -4.00 5.84 -17.03
CA VAL A 120 -5.42 5.51 -16.81
C VAL A 120 -5.85 4.24 -17.55
N GLU A 121 -5.29 3.98 -18.75
CA GLU A 121 -5.62 2.77 -19.51
C GLU A 121 -5.05 1.53 -18.80
N MET A 122 -3.82 1.64 -18.28
CA MET A 122 -3.22 0.58 -17.48
C MET A 122 -3.98 0.35 -16.17
N ALA A 123 -4.40 1.40 -15.47
CA ALA A 123 -5.21 1.29 -14.26
C ALA A 123 -6.56 0.63 -14.55
N THR A 124 -7.21 0.98 -15.68
CA THR A 124 -8.46 0.36 -16.13
C THR A 124 -8.26 -1.11 -16.45
N LYS A 125 -7.18 -1.46 -17.16
CA LYS A 125 -6.82 -2.85 -17.47
C LYS A 125 -6.56 -3.66 -16.20
N PHE A 126 -5.81 -3.10 -15.25
CA PHE A 126 -5.54 -3.71 -13.95
C PHE A 126 -6.85 -4.00 -13.20
N LEU A 127 -7.73 -3.01 -13.06
CA LEU A 127 -9.04 -3.18 -12.42
C LEU A 127 -9.94 -4.16 -13.16
N THR A 128 -9.81 -4.27 -14.50
CA THR A 128 -10.51 -5.29 -15.28
C THR A 128 -10.00 -6.70 -14.95
N ASN A 129 -8.70 -6.88 -14.76
CA ASN A 129 -8.13 -8.15 -14.31
C ASN A 129 -8.63 -8.49 -12.89
N VAL A 130 -8.67 -7.51 -12.00
CA VAL A 130 -9.23 -7.67 -10.64
C VAL A 130 -10.72 -8.07 -10.70
N TYR A 131 -11.52 -7.43 -11.56
CA TYR A 131 -12.91 -7.80 -11.79
C TYR A 131 -13.05 -9.27 -12.22
N ASN A 132 -12.18 -9.73 -13.12
CA ASN A 132 -12.20 -11.11 -13.62
C ASN A 132 -11.84 -12.14 -12.54
N LEU A 133 -11.03 -11.76 -11.56
CA LEU A 133 -10.68 -12.62 -10.41
C LEU A 133 -11.76 -12.66 -9.32
N LEU A 134 -12.74 -11.77 -9.35
CA LEU A 134 -13.86 -11.84 -8.44
C LEU A 134 -14.87 -12.92 -8.88
N GLU A 135 -15.39 -13.65 -7.90
CA GLU A 135 -16.60 -14.45 -8.10
C GLU A 135 -17.81 -13.55 -8.37
N ASN A 136 -18.86 -14.10 -8.96
CA ASN A 136 -20.13 -13.39 -9.10
C ASN A 136 -20.66 -13.00 -7.71
N GLY A 137 -21.07 -11.73 -7.55
CA GLY A 137 -21.43 -11.14 -6.26
C GLY A 137 -20.25 -10.85 -5.35
N GLY A 138 -19.02 -11.02 -5.83
CA GLY A 138 -17.80 -10.68 -5.07
C GLY A 138 -17.57 -9.18 -4.92
N THR A 139 -16.81 -8.79 -3.92
CA THR A 139 -16.58 -7.40 -3.52
C THR A 139 -15.12 -7.01 -3.70
N LEU A 140 -14.90 -5.84 -4.29
CA LEU A 140 -13.62 -5.13 -4.32
C LEU A 140 -13.62 -4.02 -3.28
N LEU A 141 -12.56 -3.95 -2.45
CA LEU A 141 -12.27 -2.83 -1.55
C LEU A 141 -10.89 -2.26 -1.88
N PHE A 142 -10.78 -0.96 -1.98
CA PHE A 142 -9.48 -0.29 -2.12
C PHE A 142 -9.58 1.15 -1.67
N ASP A 143 -8.45 1.73 -1.30
CA ASP A 143 -8.38 3.15 -1.02
C ASP A 143 -7.59 3.91 -2.07
N ILE A 144 -7.91 5.19 -2.20
CA ILE A 144 -7.14 6.16 -2.96
C ILE A 144 -6.84 7.37 -2.07
N TYR A 145 -5.74 8.05 -2.37
CA TYR A 145 -5.33 9.26 -1.68
C TYR A 145 -5.23 10.43 -2.68
N ILE A 146 -5.89 11.54 -2.35
CA ILE A 146 -5.74 12.79 -3.09
C ILE A 146 -4.85 13.71 -2.24
N PRO A 147 -3.71 14.18 -2.75
CA PRO A 147 -2.76 14.97 -1.97
C PRO A 147 -3.23 16.44 -1.84
N TRP A 148 -4.40 16.66 -1.24
CA TRP A 148 -5.00 17.98 -1.10
C TRP A 148 -4.09 18.99 -0.40
N LYS A 149 -3.35 18.55 0.61
CA LYS A 149 -2.40 19.40 1.33
C LYS A 149 -1.29 19.89 0.39
N ASP A 150 -0.73 18.99 -0.40
CA ASP A 150 0.32 19.36 -1.35
C ASP A 150 -0.23 20.22 -2.50
N ILE A 151 -1.50 20.01 -2.91
CA ILE A 151 -2.16 20.82 -3.94
C ILE A 151 -2.45 22.24 -3.44
N THR A 152 -2.89 22.39 -2.20
CA THR A 152 -3.25 23.71 -1.61
C THR A 152 -2.04 24.49 -1.14
N ASP A 153 -1.04 23.82 -0.58
CA ASP A 153 0.15 24.43 0.00
C ASP A 153 1.39 24.21 -0.90
N TYR A 154 1.17 24.06 -2.20
CA TYR A 154 2.22 23.69 -3.14
C TYR A 154 3.40 24.64 -3.13
N HIS A 155 4.54 24.10 -2.80
CA HIS A 155 5.85 24.73 -2.91
C HIS A 155 6.82 23.77 -3.59
N SER A 156 6.99 23.92 -4.91
CA SER A 156 7.93 23.13 -5.70
C SER A 156 9.32 23.10 -5.06
N ASN A 157 9.93 21.90 -5.03
CA ASN A 157 11.29 21.67 -4.56
C ASN A 157 11.58 22.03 -3.09
N LYS A 158 10.55 22.23 -2.26
CA LYS A 158 10.74 22.42 -0.81
C LYS A 158 10.74 21.06 -0.12
N TRP A 159 11.87 20.73 0.50
CA TRP A 159 11.98 19.55 1.35
C TRP A 159 11.18 19.74 2.64
N SER A 160 10.32 18.78 2.93
CA SER A 160 9.62 18.63 4.19
C SER A 160 10.21 17.43 4.92
N SER A 161 10.47 17.58 6.21
CA SER A 161 10.91 16.49 7.07
C SER A 161 9.72 15.99 7.87
N GLY A 162 9.53 14.68 7.92
CA GLY A 162 8.62 14.03 8.87
C GLY A 162 9.23 13.95 10.27
N ASP A 163 8.47 13.39 11.19
CA ASP A 163 8.95 13.12 12.54
C ASP A 163 10.02 12.03 12.52
N ALA A 164 11.00 12.15 13.42
CA ALA A 164 11.94 11.08 13.65
C ALA A 164 11.25 9.91 14.37
N ILE A 165 11.39 8.71 13.85
CA ILE A 165 10.78 7.50 14.40
C ILE A 165 11.88 6.66 15.03
N GLU A 166 11.78 6.38 16.32
CA GLU A 166 12.72 5.53 17.05
C GLU A 166 12.21 4.10 17.11
N ASN A 167 13.06 3.13 16.76
CA ASN A 167 12.80 1.73 17.01
C ASN A 167 13.02 1.44 18.50
N PRO A 168 12.01 1.04 19.26
CA PRO A 168 12.13 0.86 20.71
C PRO A 168 13.00 -0.34 21.10
N GLU A 169 13.26 -1.28 20.18
CA GLU A 169 14.07 -2.47 20.44
C GLU A 169 15.57 -2.22 20.18
N THR A 170 15.88 -1.42 19.16
CA THR A 170 17.27 -1.22 18.70
C THR A 170 17.81 0.17 19.03
N GLY A 171 16.95 1.15 19.37
CA GLY A 171 17.31 2.56 19.57
C GLY A 171 17.74 3.26 18.27
N GLU A 172 17.51 2.64 17.12
CA GLU A 172 17.78 3.25 15.82
C GLU A 172 16.71 4.31 15.52
N ILE A 173 17.11 5.44 14.94
CA ILE A 173 16.23 6.54 14.59
C ILE A 173 16.15 6.64 13.09
N PHE A 174 14.93 6.59 12.56
CA PHE A 174 14.62 6.74 11.16
C PHE A 174 14.02 8.12 10.88
N VAL A 175 14.54 8.81 9.87
CA VAL A 175 14.04 10.12 9.45
C VAL A 175 13.65 10.05 7.98
N TYR A 176 12.38 10.34 7.71
CA TYR A 176 11.85 10.46 6.37
C TYR A 176 11.73 11.93 5.98
N SER A 177 12.26 12.30 4.82
CA SER A 177 12.08 13.62 4.25
C SER A 177 11.66 13.49 2.80
N TYR A 178 10.84 14.41 2.33
CA TYR A 178 10.39 14.39 0.95
C TYR A 178 10.24 15.80 0.38
N CYS A 179 10.33 15.90 -0.93
CA CYS A 179 9.81 17.03 -1.69
C CYS A 179 8.98 16.50 -2.86
N CYS A 180 7.99 17.28 -3.28
CA CYS A 180 7.13 16.85 -4.37
C CYS A 180 7.02 17.92 -5.45
N ASP A 181 6.72 17.44 -6.65
CA ASP A 181 6.32 18.23 -7.80
C ASP A 181 4.97 17.77 -8.32
N LEU A 182 4.11 18.70 -8.78
CA LEU A 182 2.74 18.40 -9.17
C LEU A 182 2.48 18.81 -10.61
N ASP A 183 2.08 17.86 -11.45
CA ASP A 183 1.41 18.12 -12.71
C ASP A 183 -0.11 18.06 -12.51
N LEU A 184 -0.72 19.23 -12.32
CA LEU A 184 -2.16 19.32 -12.09
C LEU A 184 -2.99 18.91 -13.31
N SER A 185 -2.42 19.05 -14.53
CA SER A 185 -3.11 18.74 -15.78
C SER A 185 -3.23 17.21 -15.98
N GLN A 186 -2.21 16.47 -15.57
CA GLN A 186 -2.15 15.02 -15.64
C GLN A 186 -2.56 14.34 -14.34
N GLN A 187 -2.81 15.11 -13.27
CA GLN A 187 -3.08 14.60 -11.93
C GLN A 187 -1.92 13.73 -11.40
N ILE A 188 -0.66 14.13 -11.68
CA ILE A 188 0.54 13.38 -11.28
C ILE A 188 1.31 14.14 -10.21
N LYS A 189 1.66 13.43 -9.14
CA LYS A 189 2.59 13.84 -8.11
C LYS A 189 3.88 13.05 -8.27
N THR A 190 5.00 13.75 -8.47
CA THR A 190 6.35 13.18 -8.37
C THR A 190 6.87 13.45 -6.96
N THR A 191 7.20 12.39 -6.22
CA THR A 191 7.75 12.49 -4.85
C THR A 191 9.20 12.04 -4.87
N ASN A 192 10.11 12.93 -4.47
CA ASN A 192 11.50 12.59 -4.18
C ASN A 192 11.62 12.40 -2.67
N SER A 193 12.05 11.23 -2.27
CA SER A 193 12.14 10.77 -0.90
C SER A 193 13.58 10.61 -0.46
N LYS A 194 13.87 10.95 0.79
CA LYS A 194 15.14 10.68 1.45
C LYS A 194 14.86 9.98 2.77
N TYR A 195 15.47 8.85 2.95
CA TYR A 195 15.41 8.02 4.15
C TYR A 195 16.78 8.04 4.83
N GLU A 196 16.83 8.44 6.09
CA GLU A 196 18.06 8.51 6.88
C GLU A 196 17.91 7.60 8.11
N LEU A 197 18.90 6.72 8.34
CA LEU A 197 18.96 5.87 9.50
C LEU A 197 20.12 6.32 10.39
N TYR A 198 19.82 6.58 11.66
CA TYR A 198 20.78 6.95 12.67
C TYR A 198 20.91 5.86 13.73
N LYS A 199 22.12 5.60 14.18
CA LYS A 199 22.43 4.72 15.29
C LYS A 199 23.44 5.38 16.21
N ASP A 200 23.21 5.40 17.53
CA ASP A 200 24.04 6.06 18.52
C ASP A 200 24.35 7.53 18.15
N GLY A 201 23.33 8.25 17.63
CA GLY A 201 23.43 9.65 17.20
C GLY A 201 24.26 9.87 15.92
N LYS A 202 24.66 8.82 15.21
CA LYS A 202 25.43 8.90 13.96
C LYS A 202 24.58 8.41 12.79
N LEU A 203 24.66 9.14 11.67
CA LEU A 203 24.07 8.71 10.39
C LEU A 203 24.80 7.45 9.92
N VAL A 204 24.05 6.36 9.74
CA VAL A 204 24.59 5.05 9.30
C VAL A 204 24.15 4.65 7.91
N SER A 205 23.02 5.20 7.42
CA SER A 205 22.54 4.95 6.05
C SER A 205 21.74 6.13 5.53
N VAL A 206 21.82 6.38 4.22
CA VAL A 206 20.95 7.31 3.49
C VAL A 206 20.49 6.61 2.22
N HIS A 207 19.19 6.63 1.97
CA HIS A 207 18.61 6.13 0.74
C HIS A 207 17.77 7.24 0.08
N PHE A 208 17.85 7.35 -1.24
CA PHE A 208 17.03 8.25 -2.04
C PHE A 208 16.17 7.44 -3.00
N ASP A 209 14.92 7.83 -3.10
CA ASP A 209 13.97 7.26 -4.03
C ASP A 209 13.19 8.36 -4.75
N SER A 210 12.68 8.05 -5.94
CA SER A 210 11.79 8.93 -6.70
C SER A 210 10.65 8.12 -7.28
N SER A 211 9.45 8.46 -6.87
CA SER A 211 8.24 7.76 -7.30
C SER A 211 7.22 8.73 -7.89
N GLN A 212 6.36 8.22 -8.75
CA GLN A 212 5.22 8.95 -9.29
C GLN A 212 3.93 8.29 -8.84
N SER A 213 2.95 9.13 -8.51
CA SER A 213 1.59 8.68 -8.24
C SER A 213 0.59 9.57 -8.97
N ARG A 214 -0.51 8.97 -9.41
CA ARG A 214 -1.64 9.68 -9.97
C ARG A 214 -2.77 9.70 -8.94
N TRP A 215 -3.32 10.87 -8.66
CA TRP A 215 -4.56 10.92 -7.89
C TRP A 215 -5.77 10.84 -8.81
N TYR A 216 -6.80 10.18 -8.34
CA TYR A 216 -8.08 10.06 -9.00
C TYR A 216 -9.14 10.80 -8.17
N ASN A 217 -10.02 11.57 -8.83
CA ASN A 217 -11.18 12.11 -8.16
C ASN A 217 -12.19 10.99 -7.88
N ASP A 218 -12.94 11.12 -6.79
CA ASP A 218 -13.90 10.08 -6.37
C ASP A 218 -14.90 9.71 -7.50
N ASN A 219 -15.44 10.71 -8.20
CA ASN A 219 -16.37 10.48 -9.31
C ASN A 219 -15.69 9.90 -10.55
N GLU A 220 -14.44 10.28 -10.84
CA GLU A 220 -13.64 9.70 -11.92
C GLU A 220 -13.45 8.19 -11.69
N MET A 221 -13.02 7.81 -10.50
CA MET A 221 -12.83 6.40 -10.14
C MET A 221 -14.13 5.62 -10.17
N LYS A 222 -15.23 6.21 -9.69
CA LYS A 222 -16.54 5.59 -9.78
C LYS A 222 -16.93 5.29 -11.25
N ILE A 223 -16.74 6.23 -12.17
CA ILE A 223 -17.04 6.05 -13.60
C ILE A 223 -16.17 4.92 -14.20
N ILE A 224 -14.87 4.87 -13.84
CA ILE A 224 -13.98 3.79 -14.31
C ILE A 224 -14.52 2.42 -13.86
N LEU A 225 -14.89 2.28 -12.59
CA LEU A 225 -15.42 1.02 -12.06
C LEU A 225 -16.73 0.62 -12.72
N GLU A 226 -17.67 1.56 -12.88
CA GLU A 226 -18.95 1.30 -13.54
C GLU A 226 -18.77 0.89 -15.01
N ASN A 227 -17.85 1.50 -15.74
CA ASN A 227 -17.51 1.15 -17.12
C ASN A 227 -16.88 -0.25 -17.26
N ILE A 228 -16.16 -0.73 -16.24
CA ILE A 228 -15.62 -2.10 -16.19
C ILE A 228 -16.76 -3.12 -15.97
N GLY A 229 -17.85 -2.71 -15.33
CA GLY A 229 -19.01 -3.57 -15.05
C GLY A 229 -19.27 -3.78 -13.56
N PHE A 230 -18.57 -3.08 -12.68
CA PHE A 230 -18.91 -3.08 -11.26
C PHE A 230 -20.25 -2.41 -11.01
N SER A 231 -20.99 -2.94 -10.07
CA SER A 231 -22.24 -2.38 -9.55
C SER A 231 -22.07 -1.94 -8.10
N SER A 232 -23.06 -1.23 -7.58
CA SER A 232 -23.10 -0.79 -6.18
C SER A 232 -21.81 -0.09 -5.73
N VAL A 233 -21.23 0.73 -6.63
CA VAL A 233 -20.02 1.48 -6.34
C VAL A 233 -20.33 2.56 -5.29
N SER A 234 -19.70 2.44 -4.13
CA SER A 234 -19.80 3.41 -3.04
C SER A 234 -18.41 3.81 -2.56
N PHE A 235 -18.31 4.99 -1.96
CA PHE A 235 -17.06 5.45 -1.38
C PHE A 235 -17.30 6.30 -0.13
N SER A 236 -16.32 6.30 0.78
CA SER A 236 -16.34 7.07 2.02
C SER A 236 -14.95 7.52 2.43
N LYS A 237 -14.88 8.66 3.11
CA LYS A 237 -13.62 9.16 3.66
C LYS A 237 -13.21 8.35 4.87
N ILE A 238 -11.96 7.92 4.90
CA ILE A 238 -11.37 7.12 5.97
C ILE A 238 -10.08 7.76 6.48
N LEU A 239 -9.64 7.36 7.67
CA LEU A 239 -8.36 7.77 8.27
C LEU A 239 -8.13 9.28 8.23
N LYS A 240 -9.19 10.02 8.47
CA LYS A 240 -9.20 11.47 8.37
C LYS A 240 -8.43 12.09 9.54
N THR A 241 -7.32 12.78 9.24
CA THR A 241 -6.56 13.58 10.21
C THR A 241 -6.95 15.07 10.14
N SER A 242 -7.39 15.54 8.95
CA SER A 242 -7.90 16.89 8.71
C SER A 242 -8.86 16.89 7.52
N ASP A 243 -9.42 18.06 7.16
CA ASP A 243 -10.27 18.22 5.96
C ASP A 243 -9.50 18.06 4.64
N LEU A 244 -8.16 18.17 4.70
CA LEU A 244 -7.26 18.07 3.56
C LEU A 244 -6.34 16.83 3.61
N ASP A 245 -6.53 15.96 4.61
CA ASP A 245 -5.72 14.77 4.81
C ASP A 245 -6.60 13.59 5.22
N TYR A 246 -6.96 12.80 4.24
CA TYR A 246 -7.80 11.60 4.36
C TYR A 246 -7.60 10.71 3.13
N SER A 247 -7.86 9.42 3.29
CA SER A 247 -8.04 8.51 2.15
C SER A 247 -9.52 8.31 1.85
N THR A 248 -9.85 7.93 0.62
CA THR A 248 -11.20 7.54 0.23
C THR A 248 -11.23 6.03 -0.01
N LEU A 249 -11.99 5.31 0.80
CA LEU A 249 -12.24 3.88 0.61
C LEU A 249 -13.35 3.70 -0.42
N PHE A 250 -13.09 2.89 -1.43
CA PHE A 250 -14.07 2.42 -2.41
C PHE A 250 -14.51 1.00 -2.10
N THR A 251 -15.79 0.75 -2.30
CA THR A 251 -16.37 -0.59 -2.29
C THR A 251 -17.20 -0.76 -3.55
N ALA A 252 -16.95 -1.83 -4.29
CA ALA A 252 -17.65 -2.13 -5.54
C ALA A 252 -17.96 -3.63 -5.65
N THR A 253 -19.08 -3.99 -6.25
CA THR A 253 -19.53 -5.39 -6.33
C THR A 253 -19.56 -5.85 -7.78
N LYS A 254 -19.05 -7.05 -8.07
CA LYS A 254 -19.26 -7.72 -9.37
C LYS A 254 -20.68 -8.21 -9.46
N LEU A 255 -21.36 -7.93 -10.58
CA LEU A 255 -22.72 -8.46 -10.83
C LEU A 255 -22.75 -10.00 -10.82
N ILE A 256 -23.92 -10.54 -10.44
CA ILE A 256 -24.22 -11.98 -10.45
C ILE A 256 -24.46 -12.47 -11.89
#